data_3616fafca3a13ab55b1e7536a502fdc3
#
_entry.id   3616fafca3a13ab55b1e7536a502fdc3
#
_cell.length_a   1.000
_cell.length_b   1.000
_cell.length_c   1.000
_cell.angle_alpha   90.00
_cell.angle_beta   90.00
_cell.angle_gamma   90.00
#
_symmetry.space_group_name_H-M   'P 1'
#
loop_
_entity.id
_entity.type
_entity.pdbx_description
1 polymer ?
#
loop_
_entity_poly.entity_id
_entity_poly.type
_entity_poly.pdbx_seq_one_letter_code
_entity_poly.pdbx_strand_id
1 'polypeptide(L)' 'MTKFKVVRYFDTYPDGVVATCDTEEEAEKICNKYRRSRKPMYDYLVRKEGE' A
#
# COMPACT_ATOMS: atom_id res chain seq x y z
N MET A 1 -17.15 -8.44 -3.08
CA MET A 1 -15.84 -8.96 -2.66
C MET A 1 -14.93 -7.86 -2.21
N THR A 2 -14.21 -8.12 -1.14
CA THR A 2 -13.31 -7.12 -0.57
C THR A 2 -11.96 -7.17 -1.26
N LYS A 3 -11.45 -6.03 -1.63
CA LYS A 3 -10.12 -5.93 -2.20
C LYS A 3 -9.22 -5.16 -1.26
N PHE A 4 -7.94 -5.36 -1.41
CA PHE A 4 -6.94 -4.67 -0.61
C PHE A 4 -6.09 -3.81 -1.52
N LYS A 5 -5.78 -2.63 -1.07
CA LYS A 5 -4.97 -1.71 -1.86
C LYS A 5 -3.77 -1.24 -1.06
N VAL A 6 -2.67 -1.06 -1.76
CA VAL A 6 -1.47 -0.50 -1.15
C VAL A 6 -1.47 0.99 -1.46
N VAL A 7 -1.53 1.78 -0.41
CA VAL A 7 -1.59 3.24 -0.54
C VAL A 7 -0.24 3.84 -0.18
N ARG A 8 0.24 4.71 -1.03
CA ARG A 8 1.48 5.43 -0.76
C ARG A 8 1.16 6.72 -0.01
N TYR A 9 1.92 6.96 1.03
CA TYR A 9 1.82 8.19 1.81
C TYR A 9 3.10 8.97 1.70
N PHE A 10 2.97 10.25 1.42
CA PHE A 10 4.10 11.15 1.40
C PHE A 10 3.94 12.13 2.55
N ASP A 11 4.90 12.08 3.48
CA ASP A 11 4.90 12.95 4.66
C ASP A 11 3.54 12.93 5.37
N THR A 12 3.02 11.74 5.65
CA THR A 12 1.74 11.46 6.31
C THR A 12 0.48 11.74 5.48
N TYR A 13 0.63 12.26 4.28
CA TYR A 13 -0.51 12.52 3.40
C TYR A 13 -0.65 11.41 2.35
N PRO A 14 -1.86 10.93 2.11
CA PRO A 14 -2.07 9.93 1.07
C PRO A 14 -1.76 10.51 -0.30
N ASP A 15 -0.84 9.85 -1.01
CA ASP A 15 -0.39 10.31 -2.31
C ASP A 15 -1.05 9.55 -3.46
N GLY A 16 -1.52 8.34 -3.19
CA GLY A 16 -2.19 7.56 -4.22
C GLY A 16 -2.11 6.08 -3.96
N VAL A 17 -2.87 5.32 -4.74
CA VAL A 17 -2.87 3.86 -4.67
C VAL A 17 -1.85 3.34 -5.67
N VAL A 18 -0.89 2.55 -5.19
CA VAL A 18 0.16 2.00 -6.05
C VAL A 18 -0.14 0.59 -6.53
N ALA A 19 -1.04 -0.11 -5.85
CA ALA A 19 -1.43 -1.45 -6.25
C ALA A 19 -2.76 -1.82 -5.63
N THR A 20 -3.49 -2.72 -6.29
CA THR A 20 -4.74 -3.28 -5.78
C THR A 20 -4.64 -4.78 -5.89
N CYS A 21 -4.99 -5.48 -4.81
CA CYS A 21 -4.88 -6.93 -4.73
C CYS A 21 -6.17 -7.55 -4.24
N ASP A 22 -6.33 -8.84 -4.51
CA ASP A 22 -7.52 -9.56 -4.09
C ASP A 22 -7.39 -10.10 -2.67
N THR A 23 -6.15 -10.25 -2.18
CA THR A 23 -5.90 -10.77 -0.85
C THR A 23 -4.96 -9.84 -0.08
N GLU A 24 -5.10 -9.88 1.25
CA GLU A 24 -4.24 -9.10 2.12
C GLU A 24 -2.78 -9.55 2.01
N GLU A 25 -2.57 -10.86 1.85
CA GLU A 25 -1.23 -11.40 1.71
C GLU A 25 -0.50 -10.81 0.52
N GLU A 26 -1.18 -10.74 -0.61
CA GLU A 26 -0.58 -10.17 -1.81
C GLU A 26 -0.28 -8.69 -1.61
N ALA A 27 -1.21 -7.97 -0.98
CA ALA A 27 -1.03 -6.55 -0.71
C ALA A 27 0.17 -6.32 0.20
N GLU A 28 0.34 -7.16 1.22
CA GLU A 28 1.47 -7.05 2.12
C GLU A 28 2.79 -7.33 1.40
N LYS A 29 2.81 -8.29 0.51
CA LYS A 29 4.02 -8.58 -0.26
C LYS A 29 4.43 -7.38 -1.11
N ILE A 30 3.46 -6.76 -1.76
CA ILE A 30 3.72 -5.58 -2.58
C ILE A 30 4.17 -4.42 -1.71
N CYS A 31 3.49 -4.25 -0.58
CA CYS A 31 3.84 -3.20 0.36
C CYS A 31 5.30 -3.34 0.84
N ASN A 32 5.69 -4.55 1.20
CA ASN A 32 7.06 -4.82 1.63
C ASN A 32 8.07 -4.58 0.53
N LYS A 33 7.69 -4.92 -0.70
CA LYS A 33 8.56 -4.69 -1.85
C LYS A 33 8.84 -3.20 -2.02
N TYR A 34 7.81 -2.37 -1.89
CA TYR A 34 7.98 -0.92 -2.01
C TYR A 34 8.74 -0.35 -0.82
N ARG A 35 8.54 -0.90 0.36
CA ARG A 35 9.25 -0.45 1.56
C ARG A 35 10.74 -0.69 1.49
N ARG A 36 11.13 -1.71 0.72
CA ARG A 36 12.54 -2.01 0.54
C ARG A 36 13.25 -1.01 -0.37
N SER A 37 12.50 -0.29 -1.19
CA SER A 37 13.10 0.74 -2.00
C SER A 37 13.46 1.90 -1.06
N ARG A 38 14.62 2.46 -1.26
CA ARG A 38 15.19 3.45 -0.33
C ARG A 38 14.62 4.83 -0.54
N LYS A 39 13.38 4.99 -0.17
CA LYS A 39 12.75 6.31 -0.23
C LYS A 39 12.14 6.60 1.13
N PRO A 40 12.93 7.13 2.06
CA PRO A 40 12.46 7.33 3.44
C PRO A 40 11.31 8.32 3.57
N MET A 41 11.05 9.11 2.54
CA MET A 41 9.97 10.08 2.57
C MET A 41 8.60 9.47 2.29
N TYR A 42 8.57 8.21 1.80
CA TYR A 42 7.33 7.54 1.45
C TYR A 42 7.04 6.40 2.41
N ASP A 43 5.78 6.29 2.78
CA ASP A 43 5.27 5.16 3.54
C ASP A 43 4.24 4.43 2.69
N TYR A 44 4.13 3.13 2.93
CA TYR A 44 3.18 2.29 2.21
C TYR A 44 2.37 1.51 3.22
N LEU A 45 1.06 1.59 3.08
CA LEU A 45 0.15 0.89 3.98
C LEU A 45 -0.88 0.10 3.18
N VAL A 46 -1.28 -1.04 3.73
CA VAL A 46 -2.34 -1.83 3.15
C VAL A 46 -3.66 -1.34 3.71
N ARG A 47 -4.58 -1.00 2.83
CA ARG A 47 -5.93 -0.55 3.21
C ARG A 47 -6.96 -1.47 2.60
N LYS A 48 -8.00 -1.73 3.36
CA LYS A 48 -9.09 -2.57 2.90
C LYS A 48 -10.10 -1.71 2.17
N GLU A 49 -10.39 -2.10 0.93
CA GLU A 49 -11.37 -1.37 0.14
C GLU A 49 -12.77 -1.70 0.62
N GLY A 50 -13.62 -0.70 0.69
CA GLY A 50 -14.98 -0.89 1.10
C GLY A 50 -15.26 -0.63 2.58
N GLU A 51 -14.29 -0.15 3.30
CA GLU A 51 -14.51 0.26 4.69
C GLU A 51 -14.91 1.70 4.80
#